data_2d3043fa5119cf20c5875a6d716b9d3f
#
_entry.id   2d3043fa5119cf20c5875a6d716b9d3f
#
_cell.length_a   1.000
_cell.length_b   1.000
_cell.length_c   1.000
_cell.angle_alpha   90.00
_cell.angle_beta   90.00
_cell.angle_gamma   90.00
#
_symmetry.space_group_name_H-M   'P 1'
#
loop_
_entity.id
_entity.type
_entity.pdbx_description
1 polymer ?
#
loop_
_entity_poly.entity_id
_entity_poly.type
_entity_poly.pdbx_seq_one_letter_code
_entity_poly.pdbx_strand_id
1 'polypeptide(L)'
;YKRQVPSGASTGAFEAVELRDMDQKRYFGKGTLKAVKHINVELNNTVLAMDASNVYAIDKAMIKEDGSKDKSRLGANSILAVSIACARAAAASFHMPLYRFIGGNAATTLPVPMMNIINGGRHAVGSDFQEYMIVPAGASSFREALRMGTEVFHSLKEILTKKGFAVTVGDEGGFAPDVADAFEVFELLMEAVITAGYKPGEDIYFAMDAAASELYNTESGLYEFPREYATRQSKVHENVDMKQQKMTYDLLDANNEILAIKRDSKQLVYYYSKIIDKFPVISIEDPL
;
A
#
# COMPACT_ATOMS: atom_id res chain seq x y z
N TYR A 1 19.15 -5.20 22.04
CA TYR A 1 17.69 -5.12 21.83
C TYR A 1 17.28 -6.03 20.68
N LYS A 2 16.31 -6.93 20.90
CA LYS A 2 15.67 -7.70 19.82
C LYS A 2 14.67 -6.79 19.10
N ARG A 3 14.70 -6.78 17.75
CA ARG A 3 13.78 -5.98 16.91
C ARG A 3 13.33 -6.78 15.72
N GLN A 4 12.17 -6.43 15.22
CA GLN A 4 11.61 -6.94 13.99
C GLN A 4 11.62 -5.82 12.96
N VAL A 5 11.84 -6.19 11.70
CA VAL A 5 11.71 -5.30 10.54
C VAL A 5 10.46 -5.72 9.79
N PRO A 6 9.57 -4.78 9.45
CA PRO A 6 8.45 -5.08 8.57
C PRO A 6 8.96 -5.49 7.18
N SER A 7 8.18 -6.32 6.50
CA SER A 7 8.37 -6.69 5.10
C SER A 7 7.28 -6.00 4.29
N GLY A 8 7.62 -5.41 3.16
CA GLY A 8 6.66 -4.85 2.23
C GLY A 8 5.93 -5.97 1.49
N ALA A 9 4.60 -5.87 1.38
CA ALA A 9 3.77 -6.79 0.61
C ALA A 9 3.85 -6.46 -0.89
N SER A 10 3.84 -5.18 -1.23
CA SER A 10 4.11 -4.63 -2.56
C SER A 10 5.39 -3.79 -2.52
N THR A 11 6.12 -3.76 -3.63
CA THR A 11 7.38 -3.02 -3.75
C THR A 11 7.40 -2.20 -5.03
N GLY A 12 7.73 -0.91 -4.93
CA GLY A 12 7.94 -0.05 -6.09
C GLY A 12 9.23 -0.38 -6.84
N ALA A 13 9.30 0.00 -8.11
CA ALA A 13 10.46 -0.27 -8.97
C ALA A 13 11.77 0.36 -8.46
N PHE A 14 11.68 1.41 -7.65
CA PHE A 14 12.84 2.14 -7.08
C PHE A 14 13.02 1.91 -5.59
N GLU A 15 12.27 0.99 -4.99
CA GLU A 15 12.38 0.66 -3.58
C GLU A 15 13.71 -0.03 -3.27
N ALA A 16 14.22 0.20 -2.06
CA ALA A 16 15.43 -0.46 -1.59
C ALA A 16 15.22 -1.98 -1.41
N VAL A 17 16.20 -2.77 -1.81
CA VAL A 17 16.08 -4.23 -1.88
C VAL A 17 15.97 -4.87 -0.50
N GLU A 18 14.89 -5.60 -0.27
CA GLU A 18 14.78 -6.53 0.86
C GLU A 18 15.56 -7.82 0.53
N LEU A 19 16.66 -8.05 1.25
CA LEU A 19 17.53 -9.19 1.00
C LEU A 19 16.90 -10.50 1.47
N ARG A 20 16.75 -11.46 0.55
CA ARG A 20 16.27 -12.82 0.80
C ARG A 20 17.35 -13.84 0.47
N ASP A 21 17.25 -15.02 1.11
CA ASP A 21 18.26 -16.10 0.97
C ASP A 21 18.24 -16.76 -0.41
N MET A 22 17.08 -16.78 -1.08
CA MET A 22 16.83 -17.43 -2.38
C MET A 22 17.03 -18.95 -2.36
N ASP A 23 17.13 -19.57 -1.18
CA ASP A 23 17.19 -21.02 -1.01
C ASP A 23 15.79 -21.62 -1.05
N GLN A 24 15.43 -22.25 -2.16
CA GLN A 24 14.10 -22.83 -2.37
C GLN A 24 13.75 -23.95 -1.38
N LYS A 25 14.73 -24.58 -0.76
CA LYS A 25 14.52 -25.64 0.24
C LYS A 25 14.14 -25.08 1.62
N ARG A 26 14.32 -23.76 1.81
CA ARG A 26 14.05 -23.10 3.09
C ARG A 26 13.15 -21.90 2.86
N TYR A 27 11.94 -21.96 3.41
CA TYR A 27 10.90 -20.93 3.25
C TYR A 27 10.66 -20.50 1.79
N PHE A 28 10.78 -21.43 0.85
CA PHE A 28 10.58 -21.18 -0.58
C PHE A 28 11.43 -20.00 -1.12
N GLY A 29 12.67 -19.88 -0.66
CA GLY A 29 13.57 -18.79 -1.02
C GLY A 29 13.43 -17.52 -0.17
N LYS A 30 12.38 -17.39 0.63
CA LYS A 30 12.07 -16.19 1.43
C LYS A 30 12.80 -16.09 2.77
N GLY A 31 13.75 -16.98 3.05
CA GLY A 31 14.59 -16.93 4.26
C GLY A 31 15.43 -15.64 4.34
N THR A 32 15.90 -15.28 5.54
CA THR A 32 16.63 -14.03 5.83
C THR A 32 17.95 -14.25 6.58
N LEU A 33 18.55 -15.44 6.47
CA LEU A 33 19.82 -15.74 7.17
C LEU A 33 20.98 -14.88 6.66
N LYS A 34 21.02 -14.55 5.36
CA LYS A 34 22.03 -13.63 4.80
C LYS A 34 21.93 -12.25 5.46
N ALA A 35 20.72 -11.71 5.56
CA ALA A 35 20.47 -10.43 6.22
C ALA A 35 20.88 -10.47 7.71
N VAL A 36 20.56 -11.53 8.43
CA VAL A 36 20.98 -11.72 9.82
C VAL A 36 22.51 -11.81 9.94
N LYS A 37 23.19 -12.48 9.00
CA LYS A 37 24.65 -12.52 8.96
C LYS A 37 25.24 -11.12 8.78
N HIS A 38 24.73 -10.32 7.86
CA HIS A 38 25.17 -8.93 7.64
C HIS A 38 24.98 -8.06 8.87
N ILE A 39 23.87 -8.23 9.60
CA ILE A 39 23.65 -7.53 10.89
C ILE A 39 24.74 -7.89 11.90
N ASN A 40 25.05 -9.18 12.04
CA ASN A 40 25.95 -9.66 13.08
C ASN A 40 27.43 -9.45 12.75
N VAL A 41 27.81 -9.25 11.51
CA VAL A 41 29.21 -9.12 11.08
C VAL A 41 29.46 -7.70 10.55
N GLU A 42 29.05 -7.42 9.31
CA GLU A 42 29.43 -6.19 8.63
C GLU A 42 28.85 -4.94 9.31
N LEU A 43 27.53 -4.92 9.54
CA LEU A 43 26.87 -3.78 10.17
C LEU A 43 27.26 -3.62 11.64
N ASN A 44 27.45 -4.72 12.37
CA ASN A 44 27.96 -4.65 13.74
C ASN A 44 29.33 -3.98 13.80
N ASN A 45 30.25 -4.37 12.92
CA ASN A 45 31.58 -3.78 12.87
C ASN A 45 31.54 -2.30 12.44
N THR A 46 30.62 -1.97 11.53
CA THR A 46 30.44 -0.58 11.03
C THR A 46 29.99 0.37 12.11
N VAL A 47 29.07 -0.04 12.99
CA VAL A 47 28.51 0.82 14.04
C VAL A 47 29.17 0.64 15.40
N LEU A 48 30.14 -0.25 15.52
CA LEU A 48 30.84 -0.52 16.77
C LEU A 48 31.49 0.78 17.30
N ALA A 49 31.29 1.07 18.57
CA ALA A 49 31.76 2.28 19.27
C ALA A 49 31.17 3.62 18.75
N MET A 50 30.17 3.60 17.87
CA MET A 50 29.43 4.81 17.52
C MET A 50 28.41 5.14 18.59
N ASP A 51 28.13 6.44 18.76
CA ASP A 51 27.08 6.90 19.66
C ASP A 51 25.69 6.59 19.05
N ALA A 52 24.92 5.73 19.72
CA ALA A 52 23.59 5.33 19.29
C ALA A 52 22.58 6.49 19.20
N SER A 53 22.85 7.61 19.90
CA SER A 53 21.98 8.79 19.85
C SER A 53 22.13 9.57 18.54
N ASN A 54 23.26 9.39 17.83
CA ASN A 54 23.48 10.00 16.52
C ASN A 54 23.01 9.08 15.40
N VAL A 55 21.67 8.88 15.32
CA VAL A 55 21.04 7.98 14.33
C VAL A 55 21.45 8.34 12.92
N TYR A 56 21.57 9.64 12.59
CA TYR A 56 21.98 10.09 11.28
C TYR A 56 23.40 9.62 10.89
N ALA A 57 24.37 9.69 11.81
CA ALA A 57 25.72 9.22 11.55
C ALA A 57 25.76 7.70 11.39
N ILE A 58 24.99 6.96 12.20
CA ILE A 58 24.84 5.51 12.12
C ILE A 58 24.28 5.10 10.75
N ASP A 59 23.17 5.70 10.34
CA ASP A 59 22.52 5.40 9.07
C ASP A 59 23.44 5.70 7.89
N LYS A 60 24.12 6.85 7.90
CA LYS A 60 25.13 7.18 6.88
C LYS A 60 26.27 6.19 6.82
N ALA A 61 26.78 5.74 7.96
CA ALA A 61 27.88 4.76 8.00
C ALA A 61 27.44 3.43 7.38
N MET A 62 26.23 2.96 7.72
CA MET A 62 25.70 1.71 7.16
C MET A 62 25.41 1.80 5.67
N ILE A 63 24.83 2.92 5.20
CA ILE A 63 24.58 3.15 3.76
C ILE A 63 25.92 3.23 2.99
N LYS A 64 26.93 3.87 3.55
CA LYS A 64 28.27 3.92 2.96
C LYS A 64 28.92 2.54 2.92
N GLU A 65 28.76 1.73 3.96
CA GLU A 65 29.25 0.36 4.01
C GLU A 65 28.53 -0.49 2.96
N ASP A 66 27.22 -0.35 2.77
CA ASP A 66 26.49 -1.03 1.70
C ASP A 66 27.04 -0.65 0.32
N GLY A 67 27.20 0.63 0.04
CA GLY A 67 27.81 1.18 -1.18
C GLY A 67 26.99 0.98 -2.46
N SER A 68 25.88 0.23 -2.43
CA SER A 68 24.97 0.09 -3.56
C SER A 68 23.90 1.21 -3.56
N LYS A 69 23.33 1.51 -4.73
CA LYS A 69 22.31 2.56 -4.87
C LYS A 69 20.99 2.18 -4.15
N ASP A 70 20.65 0.91 -4.23
CA ASP A 70 19.37 0.32 -3.80
C ASP A 70 19.49 -0.54 -2.53
N LYS A 71 20.65 -0.51 -1.85
CA LYS A 71 20.99 -1.31 -0.67
C LYS A 71 20.96 -2.83 -0.92
N SER A 72 21.21 -3.24 -2.16
CA SER A 72 21.20 -4.67 -2.56
C SER A 72 22.32 -5.50 -1.97
N ARG A 73 23.47 -4.89 -1.55
CA ARG A 73 24.59 -5.65 -1.01
C ARG A 73 24.33 -6.20 0.39
N LEU A 74 23.91 -5.34 1.31
CA LEU A 74 23.63 -5.73 2.71
C LEU A 74 22.15 -6.01 2.96
N GLY A 75 21.28 -5.42 2.17
CA GLY A 75 19.83 -5.49 2.30
C GLY A 75 19.25 -4.35 3.12
N ALA A 76 18.19 -3.71 2.61
CA ALA A 76 17.47 -2.67 3.33
C ALA A 76 16.93 -3.15 4.67
N ASN A 77 16.45 -4.39 4.74
CA ASN A 77 15.99 -5.02 5.97
C ASN A 77 17.10 -5.16 7.04
N SER A 78 18.33 -5.46 6.64
CA SER A 78 19.47 -5.52 7.57
C SER A 78 19.79 -4.13 8.15
N ILE A 79 19.89 -3.13 7.28
CA ILE A 79 20.22 -1.75 7.62
C ILE A 79 19.13 -1.17 8.53
N LEU A 80 17.86 -1.32 8.16
CA LEU A 80 16.72 -0.85 8.95
C LEU A 80 16.65 -1.52 10.34
N ALA A 81 16.97 -2.82 10.44
CA ALA A 81 16.99 -3.52 11.73
C ALA A 81 17.99 -2.89 12.71
N VAL A 82 19.19 -2.54 12.24
CA VAL A 82 20.21 -1.90 13.08
C VAL A 82 19.82 -0.47 13.41
N SER A 83 19.35 0.32 12.45
CA SER A 83 18.87 1.68 12.64
C SER A 83 17.78 1.75 13.74
N ILE A 84 16.74 0.92 13.61
CA ILE A 84 15.66 0.84 14.62
C ILE A 84 16.22 0.42 16.00
N ALA A 85 17.14 -0.53 16.04
CA ALA A 85 17.71 -0.99 17.29
C ALA A 85 18.53 0.11 18.00
N CYS A 86 19.33 0.87 17.25
CA CYS A 86 20.11 2.01 17.76
C CYS A 86 19.21 3.13 18.28
N ALA A 87 18.21 3.55 17.48
CA ALA A 87 17.26 4.59 17.88
C ALA A 87 16.51 4.21 19.18
N ARG A 88 16.08 2.96 19.32
CA ARG A 88 15.42 2.49 20.53
C ARG A 88 16.37 2.37 21.73
N ALA A 89 17.61 1.96 21.50
CA ALA A 89 18.60 1.91 22.55
C ALA A 89 18.91 3.33 23.09
N ALA A 90 19.08 4.29 22.20
CA ALA A 90 19.27 5.70 22.55
C ALA A 90 18.07 6.27 23.31
N ALA A 91 16.85 6.09 22.82
CA ALA A 91 15.64 6.53 23.52
C ALA A 91 15.55 5.95 24.94
N ALA A 92 15.86 4.66 25.08
CA ALA A 92 15.89 4.00 26.40
C ALA A 92 16.98 4.56 27.33
N SER A 93 18.17 4.88 26.80
CA SER A 93 19.24 5.48 27.60
C SER A 93 18.90 6.89 28.10
N PHE A 94 18.09 7.62 27.35
CA PHE A 94 17.56 8.93 27.76
C PHE A 94 16.27 8.84 28.59
N HIS A 95 15.80 7.62 28.92
CA HIS A 95 14.54 7.40 29.63
C HIS A 95 13.31 8.06 28.97
N MET A 96 13.30 8.12 27.63
CA MET A 96 12.21 8.74 26.89
C MET A 96 11.56 7.74 25.90
N PRO A 97 10.27 7.90 25.56
CA PRO A 97 9.62 7.10 24.52
C PRO A 97 10.21 7.40 23.15
N LEU A 98 10.23 6.40 22.26
CA LEU A 98 10.84 6.48 20.94
C LEU A 98 10.30 7.65 20.10
N TYR A 99 8.99 7.88 20.13
CA TYR A 99 8.37 8.97 19.35
C TYR A 99 8.92 10.33 19.75
N ARG A 100 9.22 10.53 21.05
CA ARG A 100 9.80 11.77 21.54
C ARG A 100 11.29 11.89 21.22
N PHE A 101 12.01 10.78 21.22
CA PHE A 101 13.41 10.74 20.80
C PHE A 101 13.56 11.14 19.33
N ILE A 102 12.70 10.60 18.45
CA ILE A 102 12.76 10.88 17.02
C ILE A 102 12.17 12.27 16.69
N GLY A 103 11.00 12.60 17.24
CA GLY A 103 10.25 13.80 16.88
C GLY A 103 10.54 15.02 17.73
N GLY A 104 11.37 14.88 18.78
CA GLY A 104 11.69 15.97 19.71
C GLY A 104 10.53 16.41 20.58
N ASN A 105 10.65 17.59 21.19
CA ASN A 105 9.66 18.11 22.14
C ASN A 105 8.30 18.46 21.50
N ALA A 106 8.30 18.71 20.19
CA ALA A 106 7.08 19.03 19.43
C ALA A 106 6.27 17.81 18.98
N ALA A 107 6.78 16.59 19.20
CA ALA A 107 6.08 15.35 18.81
C ALA A 107 4.91 15.04 19.76
N THR A 108 3.81 15.78 19.63
CA THR A 108 2.62 15.66 20.49
C THR A 108 1.33 15.39 19.72
N THR A 109 1.38 15.45 18.39
CA THR A 109 0.21 15.32 17.53
C THR A 109 0.22 13.97 16.82
N LEU A 110 -0.86 13.20 16.94
CA LEU A 110 -1.08 12.03 16.12
C LEU A 110 -1.60 12.44 14.74
N PRO A 111 -1.18 11.79 13.65
CA PRO A 111 -1.72 12.05 12.33
C PRO A 111 -3.17 11.59 12.23
N VAL A 112 -3.93 12.17 11.30
CA VAL A 112 -5.21 11.59 10.89
C VAL A 112 -4.92 10.25 10.20
N PRO A 113 -5.56 9.14 10.63
CA PRO A 113 -5.29 7.85 10.02
C PRO A 113 -5.86 7.78 8.60
N MET A 114 -5.08 7.22 7.68
CA MET A 114 -5.54 6.78 6.37
C MET A 114 -5.72 5.26 6.45
N MET A 115 -6.96 4.80 6.25
CA MET A 115 -7.33 3.40 6.47
C MET A 115 -7.68 2.74 5.15
N ASN A 116 -6.87 1.79 4.68
CA ASN A 116 -7.20 0.99 3.52
C ASN A 116 -8.38 0.08 3.81
N ILE A 117 -9.47 0.20 3.07
CA ILE A 117 -10.70 -0.59 3.24
C ILE A 117 -11.17 -1.32 1.99
N ILE A 118 -10.64 -0.99 0.80
CA ILE A 118 -10.79 -1.77 -0.43
C ILE A 118 -9.42 -1.91 -1.10
N ASN A 119 -9.07 -3.15 -1.43
CA ASN A 119 -7.88 -3.52 -2.16
C ASN A 119 -8.18 -3.79 -3.63
N GLY A 120 -7.20 -3.49 -4.47
CA GLY A 120 -7.15 -3.87 -5.88
C GLY A 120 -5.72 -4.19 -6.32
N GLY A 121 -5.35 -3.88 -7.54
CA GLY A 121 -4.01 -4.10 -8.06
C GLY A 121 -3.56 -5.56 -7.98
N ARG A 122 -2.33 -5.80 -7.60
CA ARG A 122 -1.77 -7.16 -7.44
C ARG A 122 -2.34 -7.94 -6.25
N HIS A 123 -2.91 -7.27 -5.27
CA HIS A 123 -3.33 -7.87 -3.99
C HIS A 123 -4.76 -8.38 -4.01
N ALA A 124 -5.53 -8.10 -5.06
CA ALA A 124 -6.95 -8.48 -5.14
C ALA A 124 -7.42 -8.65 -6.57
N VAL A 125 -8.54 -9.37 -6.75
CA VAL A 125 -9.19 -9.60 -8.05
C VAL A 125 -10.11 -8.42 -8.45
N GLY A 126 -10.02 -7.27 -7.83
CA GLY A 126 -10.94 -6.14 -8.04
C GLY A 126 -10.40 -5.07 -8.99
N SER A 127 -10.30 -3.84 -8.53
CA SER A 127 -9.84 -2.66 -9.27
C SER A 127 -8.39 -2.77 -9.76
N ASP A 128 -8.05 -2.03 -10.82
CA ASP A 128 -6.67 -1.89 -11.29
C ASP A 128 -5.79 -1.10 -10.32
N PHE A 129 -6.32 -0.13 -9.57
CA PHE A 129 -5.58 0.60 -8.54
C PHE A 129 -5.45 -0.20 -7.25
N GLN A 130 -4.34 0.02 -6.52
CA GLN A 130 -3.91 -0.86 -5.43
C GLN A 130 -4.73 -0.72 -4.15
N GLU A 131 -4.99 0.53 -3.69
CA GLU A 131 -5.68 0.76 -2.42
C GLU A 131 -6.66 1.92 -2.50
N TYR A 132 -7.77 1.75 -1.77
CA TYR A 132 -8.77 2.80 -1.57
C TYR A 132 -8.99 2.98 -0.07
N MET A 133 -8.72 4.20 0.39
CA MET A 133 -8.66 4.54 1.80
C MET A 133 -9.74 5.52 2.20
N ILE A 134 -10.18 5.41 3.46
CA ILE A 134 -10.96 6.43 4.14
C ILE A 134 -10.07 7.25 5.08
N VAL A 135 -10.37 8.53 5.20
CA VAL A 135 -9.62 9.51 6.00
C VAL A 135 -10.61 10.27 6.87
N PRO A 136 -10.81 9.87 8.14
CA PRO A 136 -11.77 10.51 9.04
C PRO A 136 -11.23 11.84 9.61
N ALA A 137 -11.05 12.82 8.71
CA ALA A 137 -10.45 14.12 9.03
C ALA A 137 -11.34 15.02 9.89
N GLY A 138 -12.67 14.79 9.91
CA GLY A 138 -13.61 15.49 10.78
C GLY A 138 -13.63 15.02 12.23
N ALA A 139 -12.87 13.95 12.55
CA ALA A 139 -12.83 13.41 13.91
C ALA A 139 -12.13 14.36 14.89
N SER A 140 -12.69 14.52 16.09
CA SER A 140 -12.13 15.38 17.15
C SER A 140 -10.89 14.78 17.86
N SER A 141 -10.61 13.51 17.65
CA SER A 141 -9.47 12.78 18.24
C SER A 141 -9.15 11.52 17.43
N PHE A 142 -7.91 10.99 17.60
CA PHE A 142 -7.52 9.72 16.99
C PHE A 142 -8.46 8.56 17.38
N ARG A 143 -8.93 8.53 18.63
CA ARG A 143 -9.90 7.52 19.09
C ARG A 143 -11.21 7.59 18.31
N GLU A 144 -11.73 8.78 18.10
CA GLU A 144 -12.92 8.99 17.28
C GLU A 144 -12.67 8.64 15.82
N ALA A 145 -11.52 9.02 15.26
CA ALA A 145 -11.15 8.65 13.90
C ALA A 145 -11.15 7.12 13.71
N LEU A 146 -10.59 6.38 14.67
CA LEU A 146 -10.58 4.92 14.64
C LEU A 146 -12.00 4.33 14.74
N ARG A 147 -12.86 4.88 15.62
CA ARG A 147 -14.26 4.47 15.73
C ARG A 147 -15.00 4.69 14.42
N MET A 148 -14.94 5.90 13.85
CA MET A 148 -15.57 6.24 12.58
C MET A 148 -15.11 5.30 11.45
N GLY A 149 -13.81 5.06 11.33
CA GLY A 149 -13.26 4.13 10.33
C GLY A 149 -13.78 2.70 10.51
N THR A 150 -13.88 2.23 11.72
CA THR A 150 -14.42 0.89 12.04
C THR A 150 -15.91 0.78 11.66
N GLU A 151 -16.71 1.77 11.97
CA GLU A 151 -18.13 1.80 11.64
C GLU A 151 -18.36 1.83 10.12
N VAL A 152 -17.59 2.63 9.38
CA VAL A 152 -17.62 2.64 7.90
C VAL A 152 -17.19 1.29 7.32
N PHE A 153 -16.12 0.67 7.87
CA PHE A 153 -15.68 -0.64 7.43
C PHE A 153 -16.77 -1.71 7.56
N HIS A 154 -17.49 -1.73 8.69
CA HIS A 154 -18.59 -2.66 8.89
C HIS A 154 -19.80 -2.35 8.01
N SER A 155 -20.13 -1.08 7.81
CA SER A 155 -21.18 -0.67 6.86
C SER A 155 -20.85 -1.08 5.44
N LEU A 156 -19.59 -0.91 5.02
CA LEU A 156 -19.13 -1.38 3.71
C LEU A 156 -19.29 -2.91 3.57
N LYS A 157 -18.94 -3.67 4.61
CA LYS A 157 -19.13 -5.12 4.61
C LYS A 157 -20.57 -5.53 4.34
N GLU A 158 -21.51 -4.86 5.01
CA GLU A 158 -22.94 -5.14 4.82
C GLU A 158 -23.41 -4.80 3.39
N ILE A 159 -22.97 -3.66 2.86
CA ILE A 159 -23.29 -3.22 1.49
C ILE A 159 -22.76 -4.22 0.47
N LEU A 160 -21.49 -4.62 0.59
CA LEU A 160 -20.87 -5.62 -0.29
C LEU A 160 -21.62 -6.96 -0.23
N THR A 161 -21.97 -7.42 0.97
CA THR A 161 -22.74 -8.65 1.17
C THR A 161 -24.11 -8.56 0.50
N LYS A 162 -24.86 -7.46 0.70
CA LYS A 162 -26.19 -7.23 0.08
C LYS A 162 -26.12 -7.18 -1.44
N LYS A 163 -25.04 -6.64 -2.00
CA LYS A 163 -24.81 -6.57 -3.45
C LYS A 163 -24.22 -7.87 -4.04
N GLY A 164 -23.94 -8.88 -3.21
CA GLY A 164 -23.41 -10.18 -3.64
C GLY A 164 -21.91 -10.19 -3.92
N PHE A 165 -21.17 -9.14 -3.51
CA PHE A 165 -19.72 -9.11 -3.62
C PHE A 165 -19.03 -9.97 -2.56
N ALA A 166 -17.79 -10.41 -2.85
CA ALA A 166 -16.95 -11.06 -1.89
C ALA A 166 -16.55 -10.10 -0.75
N VAL A 167 -16.55 -10.61 0.48
CA VAL A 167 -16.12 -9.88 1.68
C VAL A 167 -14.85 -10.48 2.29
N THR A 168 -14.06 -11.16 1.47
CA THR A 168 -12.72 -11.60 1.85
C THR A 168 -11.81 -10.40 2.02
N VAL A 169 -10.95 -10.46 3.01
CA VAL A 169 -9.98 -9.40 3.36
C VAL A 169 -8.64 -9.75 2.74
N GLY A 170 -8.00 -8.81 2.08
CA GLY A 170 -6.64 -8.94 1.57
C GLY A 170 -5.59 -8.85 2.68
N ASP A 171 -4.33 -9.05 2.32
CA ASP A 171 -3.18 -9.02 3.26
C ASP A 171 -3.03 -7.66 3.97
N GLU A 172 -3.49 -6.59 3.38
CA GLU A 172 -3.45 -5.21 3.90
C GLU A 172 -4.74 -4.78 4.61
N GLY A 173 -5.68 -5.70 4.85
CA GLY A 173 -6.83 -5.49 5.72
C GLY A 173 -8.09 -4.97 5.02
N GLY A 174 -8.05 -4.51 3.78
CA GLY A 174 -9.22 -4.08 3.00
C GLY A 174 -9.97 -5.24 2.36
N PHE A 175 -11.26 -5.04 2.01
CA PHE A 175 -12.02 -6.00 1.22
C PHE A 175 -11.49 -6.06 -0.21
N ALA A 176 -11.71 -7.19 -0.87
CA ALA A 176 -11.31 -7.41 -2.25
C ALA A 176 -12.55 -7.78 -3.11
N PRO A 177 -13.51 -6.86 -3.30
CA PRO A 177 -14.66 -7.09 -4.15
C PRO A 177 -14.24 -7.12 -5.62
N ASP A 178 -14.96 -7.88 -6.43
CA ASP A 178 -14.77 -7.89 -7.89
C ASP A 178 -15.44 -6.64 -8.51
N VAL A 179 -14.82 -5.49 -8.29
CA VAL A 179 -15.25 -4.18 -8.77
C VAL A 179 -14.09 -3.59 -9.56
N ALA A 180 -14.27 -3.39 -10.84
CA ALA A 180 -13.15 -3.07 -11.73
C ALA A 180 -12.96 -1.58 -12.03
N ASP A 181 -13.95 -0.76 -11.76
CA ASP A 181 -13.92 0.68 -12.05
C ASP A 181 -13.73 1.47 -10.75
N ALA A 182 -12.73 2.38 -10.73
CA ALA A 182 -12.47 3.22 -9.58
C ALA A 182 -13.68 4.11 -9.18
N PHE A 183 -14.49 4.53 -10.15
CA PHE A 183 -15.71 5.30 -9.84
C PHE A 183 -16.70 4.45 -9.04
N GLU A 184 -16.91 3.21 -9.42
CA GLU A 184 -17.79 2.28 -8.70
C GLU A 184 -17.26 2.00 -7.27
N VAL A 185 -15.94 1.88 -7.10
CA VAL A 185 -15.34 1.75 -5.77
C VAL A 185 -15.65 2.97 -4.91
N PHE A 186 -15.43 4.19 -5.42
CA PHE A 186 -15.73 5.40 -4.66
C PHE A 186 -17.23 5.58 -4.40
N GLU A 187 -18.13 5.13 -5.29
CA GLU A 187 -19.56 5.09 -5.03
C GLU A 187 -19.90 4.16 -3.85
N LEU A 188 -19.30 2.98 -3.77
CA LEU A 188 -19.43 2.08 -2.63
C LEU A 188 -18.94 2.72 -1.32
N LEU A 189 -17.81 3.45 -1.37
CA LEU A 189 -17.28 4.18 -0.21
C LEU A 189 -18.19 5.30 0.22
N MET A 190 -18.76 6.08 -0.73
CA MET A 190 -19.76 7.11 -0.43
C MET A 190 -20.98 6.50 0.27
N GLU A 191 -21.52 5.40 -0.26
CA GLU A 191 -22.65 4.68 0.31
C GLU A 191 -22.33 4.17 1.73
N ALA A 192 -21.12 3.64 1.94
CA ALA A 192 -20.70 3.13 3.24
C ALA A 192 -20.57 4.24 4.30
N VAL A 193 -20.00 5.39 3.94
CA VAL A 193 -19.87 6.56 4.82
C VAL A 193 -21.25 7.09 5.22
N ILE A 194 -22.15 7.25 4.25
CA ILE A 194 -23.54 7.73 4.51
C ILE A 194 -24.30 6.71 5.36
N THR A 195 -24.20 5.42 5.08
CA THR A 195 -24.87 4.35 5.85
C THR A 195 -24.37 4.29 7.29
N ALA A 196 -23.08 4.57 7.52
CA ALA A 196 -22.51 4.69 8.86
C ALA A 196 -22.95 5.96 9.61
N GLY A 197 -23.67 6.87 8.97
CA GLY A 197 -24.18 8.11 9.57
C GLY A 197 -23.23 9.29 9.48
N TYR A 198 -22.21 9.22 8.63
CA TYR A 198 -21.22 10.29 8.42
C TYR A 198 -21.44 11.01 7.10
N LYS A 199 -20.84 12.20 6.98
CA LYS A 199 -20.90 13.04 5.78
C LYS A 199 -19.59 12.94 4.99
N PRO A 200 -19.63 12.42 3.74
CA PRO A 200 -18.47 12.46 2.86
C PRO A 200 -18.04 13.90 2.56
N GLY A 201 -16.75 14.19 2.65
CA GLY A 201 -16.17 15.52 2.42
C GLY A 201 -16.31 16.50 3.59
N GLU A 202 -16.92 16.10 4.70
CA GLU A 202 -16.93 16.84 5.97
C GLU A 202 -16.30 16.00 7.09
N ASP A 203 -16.90 14.85 7.39
CA ASP A 203 -16.44 13.94 8.43
C ASP A 203 -15.36 13.00 7.93
N ILE A 204 -15.55 12.44 6.74
CA ILE A 204 -14.67 11.46 6.11
C ILE A 204 -14.37 11.85 4.67
N TYR A 205 -13.09 11.88 4.35
CA TYR A 205 -12.55 12.04 3.00
C TYR A 205 -12.02 10.71 2.49
N PHE A 206 -11.60 10.67 1.22
CA PHE A 206 -11.00 9.51 0.61
C PHE A 206 -9.56 9.77 0.22
N ALA A 207 -8.78 8.69 0.13
CA ALA A 207 -7.46 8.66 -0.47
C ALA A 207 -7.32 7.38 -1.29
N MET A 208 -6.34 7.34 -2.16
CA MET A 208 -6.00 6.14 -2.91
C MET A 208 -4.49 6.02 -3.09
N ASP A 209 -4.01 4.79 -3.19
CA ASP A 209 -2.72 4.46 -3.75
C ASP A 209 -2.94 3.85 -5.14
N ALA A 210 -2.48 4.56 -6.15
CA ALA A 210 -2.62 4.11 -7.53
C ALA A 210 -1.61 3.03 -7.90
N ALA A 211 -0.45 3.01 -7.25
CA ALA A 211 0.70 2.17 -7.60
C ALA A 211 0.93 2.14 -9.12
N ALA A 212 0.95 3.31 -9.76
CA ALA A 212 0.87 3.44 -11.22
C ALA A 212 2.04 2.77 -11.95
N SER A 213 3.19 2.62 -11.29
CA SER A 213 4.34 1.87 -11.83
C SER A 213 4.01 0.41 -12.16
N GLU A 214 3.02 -0.19 -11.46
CA GLU A 214 2.53 -1.54 -11.70
C GLU A 214 1.65 -1.64 -12.96
N LEU A 215 1.05 -0.52 -13.36
CA LEU A 215 0.21 -0.40 -14.56
C LEU A 215 1.01 0.02 -15.79
N TYR A 216 2.26 0.49 -15.61
CA TYR A 216 3.06 1.04 -16.68
C TYR A 216 3.74 -0.05 -17.50
N ASN A 217 3.43 -0.08 -18.79
CA ASN A 217 4.08 -0.95 -19.76
C ASN A 217 5.25 -0.19 -20.42
N THR A 218 6.46 -0.63 -20.17
CA THR A 218 7.71 0.01 -20.67
C THR A 218 7.88 -0.10 -22.18
N GLU A 219 7.26 -1.08 -22.83
CA GLU A 219 7.34 -1.27 -24.29
C GLU A 219 6.42 -0.30 -25.03
N SER A 220 5.18 -0.14 -24.53
CA SER A 220 4.20 0.78 -25.14
C SER A 220 4.34 2.20 -24.64
N GLY A 221 4.97 2.44 -23.48
CA GLY A 221 5.01 3.76 -22.82
C GLY A 221 3.67 4.21 -22.25
N LEU A 222 2.73 3.30 -22.01
CA LEU A 222 1.37 3.57 -21.58
C LEU A 222 1.04 2.84 -20.29
N TYR A 223 0.07 3.37 -19.54
CA TYR A 223 -0.55 2.70 -18.40
C TYR A 223 -1.70 1.82 -18.88
N GLU A 224 -1.73 0.56 -18.46
CA GLU A 224 -2.67 -0.46 -18.91
C GLU A 224 -3.64 -0.85 -17.80
N PHE A 225 -4.95 -0.84 -18.10
CA PHE A 225 -6.05 -1.10 -17.18
C PHE A 225 -6.85 -2.31 -17.67
N PRO A 226 -6.38 -3.53 -17.42
CA PRO A 226 -7.02 -4.75 -17.94
C PRO A 226 -8.38 -5.01 -17.31
N ARG A 227 -8.56 -4.69 -16.03
CA ARG A 227 -9.80 -4.95 -15.30
C ARG A 227 -10.91 -3.97 -15.68
N GLU A 228 -10.57 -2.68 -15.81
CA GLU A 228 -11.49 -1.69 -16.34
C GLU A 228 -11.97 -2.08 -17.75
N TYR A 229 -11.06 -2.61 -18.59
CA TYR A 229 -11.42 -3.14 -19.91
C TYR A 229 -12.42 -4.28 -19.81
N ALA A 230 -12.14 -5.30 -19.00
CA ALA A 230 -13.00 -6.48 -18.83
C ALA A 230 -14.40 -6.09 -18.35
N THR A 231 -14.52 -5.18 -17.39
CA THR A 231 -15.80 -4.69 -16.87
C THR A 231 -16.60 -3.93 -17.93
N ARG A 232 -15.95 -3.10 -18.75
CA ARG A 232 -16.64 -2.40 -19.85
C ARG A 232 -17.15 -3.37 -20.90
N GLN A 233 -16.40 -4.43 -21.19
CA GLN A 233 -16.85 -5.47 -22.13
C GLN A 233 -18.03 -6.26 -21.58
N SER A 234 -18.03 -6.63 -20.31
CA SER A 234 -19.14 -7.37 -19.68
C SER A 234 -20.44 -6.53 -19.67
N LYS A 235 -20.37 -5.23 -19.40
CA LYS A 235 -21.53 -4.32 -19.47
C LYS A 235 -22.10 -4.15 -20.87
N VAL A 236 -21.30 -4.34 -21.92
CA VAL A 236 -21.77 -4.31 -23.33
C VAL A 236 -22.52 -5.59 -23.70
N HIS A 237 -22.23 -6.71 -23.03
CA HIS A 237 -22.80 -8.03 -23.32
C HIS A 237 -23.92 -8.44 -22.34
N GLU A 238 -24.54 -7.54 -21.59
CA GLU A 238 -25.61 -7.80 -20.61
C GLU A 238 -26.88 -8.51 -21.15
N ASN A 239 -26.88 -8.94 -22.40
CA ASN A 239 -27.95 -9.79 -22.98
C ASN A 239 -27.64 -11.29 -23.04
N VAL A 240 -26.53 -11.75 -22.43
CA VAL A 240 -26.14 -13.16 -22.42
C VAL A 240 -26.08 -13.65 -20.96
N ASP A 241 -26.78 -14.73 -20.69
CA ASP A 241 -26.93 -15.40 -19.40
C ASP A 241 -25.59 -15.66 -18.69
N MET A 242 -25.20 -14.73 -17.79
CA MET A 242 -23.87 -14.65 -17.14
C MET A 242 -23.72 -15.56 -15.91
N LYS A 243 -24.67 -16.49 -15.67
CA LYS A 243 -24.64 -17.37 -14.47
C LYS A 243 -23.65 -18.54 -14.54
N GLN A 244 -22.92 -18.76 -15.63
CA GLN A 244 -22.05 -19.90 -15.82
C GLN A 244 -20.61 -19.62 -16.28
N GLN A 245 -20.21 -18.40 -16.53
CA GLN A 245 -18.80 -18.11 -16.84
C GLN A 245 -18.02 -17.82 -15.56
N LYS A 246 -17.37 -18.84 -15.03
CA LYS A 246 -16.21 -18.73 -14.16
C LYS A 246 -15.22 -17.81 -14.88
N MET A 247 -15.04 -16.57 -14.36
CA MET A 247 -14.15 -15.58 -14.95
C MET A 247 -12.69 -16.04 -14.78
N THR A 248 -12.24 -16.96 -15.59
CA THR A 248 -10.85 -17.09 -15.95
C THR A 248 -10.63 -16.04 -17.03
N TYR A 249 -10.02 -14.92 -16.62
CA TYR A 249 -9.67 -13.85 -17.54
C TYR A 249 -8.54 -14.30 -18.45
N ASP A 250 -8.85 -14.88 -19.59
CA ASP A 250 -7.96 -14.81 -20.74
C ASP A 250 -8.07 -13.39 -21.30
N LEU A 251 -7.40 -12.44 -20.60
CA LEU A 251 -7.27 -11.06 -21.05
C LEU A 251 -6.24 -10.93 -22.19
N LEU A 252 -6.03 -12.02 -22.93
CA LEU A 252 -5.13 -12.05 -24.07
C LEU A 252 -5.95 -12.05 -25.36
N ASP A 253 -5.51 -11.25 -26.32
CA ASP A 253 -6.04 -11.28 -27.67
C ASP A 253 -5.51 -12.49 -28.46
N ALA A 254 -5.90 -12.59 -29.74
CA ALA A 254 -5.43 -13.67 -30.64
C ALA A 254 -3.90 -13.69 -30.86
N ASN A 255 -3.20 -12.62 -30.49
CA ASN A 255 -1.74 -12.48 -30.58
C ASN A 255 -1.05 -12.65 -29.22
N ASN A 256 -1.79 -13.06 -28.17
CA ASN A 256 -1.31 -13.21 -26.81
C ASN A 256 -0.96 -11.87 -26.12
N GLU A 257 -1.53 -10.74 -26.59
CA GLU A 257 -1.40 -9.43 -25.98
C GLU A 257 -2.50 -9.19 -24.92
N ILE A 258 -2.15 -8.49 -23.82
CA ILE A 258 -3.11 -8.16 -22.76
C ILE A 258 -4.14 -7.16 -23.29
N LEU A 259 -5.41 -7.52 -23.23
CA LEU A 259 -6.52 -6.63 -23.52
C LEU A 259 -6.72 -5.65 -22.34
N ALA A 260 -6.45 -4.38 -22.57
CA ALA A 260 -6.51 -3.34 -21.55
C ALA A 260 -6.97 -2.00 -22.14
N ILE A 261 -7.55 -1.15 -21.29
CA ILE A 261 -7.68 0.28 -21.58
C ILE A 261 -6.32 0.92 -21.36
N LYS A 262 -5.79 1.61 -22.36
CA LYS A 262 -4.48 2.26 -22.33
C LYS A 262 -4.61 3.75 -22.15
N ARG A 263 -3.75 4.35 -21.30
CA ARG A 263 -3.69 5.79 -21.03
C ARG A 263 -2.25 6.28 -21.04
N ASP A 264 -1.99 7.42 -21.65
CA ASP A 264 -0.76 8.16 -21.40
C ASP A 264 -0.85 8.94 -20.08
N SER A 265 0.26 9.55 -19.63
CA SER A 265 0.31 10.30 -18.37
C SER A 265 -0.72 11.44 -18.31
N LYS A 266 -0.98 12.14 -19.44
CA LYS A 266 -1.96 13.24 -19.48
C LYS A 266 -3.38 12.73 -19.35
N GLN A 267 -3.69 11.61 -20.01
CA GLN A 267 -4.99 10.95 -19.93
C GLN A 267 -5.23 10.39 -18.52
N LEU A 268 -4.17 9.88 -17.87
CA LEU A 268 -4.26 9.39 -16.49
C LEU A 268 -4.48 10.54 -15.50
N VAL A 269 -3.77 11.66 -15.63
CA VAL A 269 -4.03 12.87 -14.83
C VAL A 269 -5.46 13.38 -15.05
N TYR A 270 -5.95 13.37 -16.29
CA TYR A 270 -7.36 13.74 -16.57
C TYR A 270 -8.34 12.78 -15.93
N TYR A 271 -8.04 11.49 -15.89
CA TYR A 271 -8.86 10.49 -15.20
C TYR A 271 -8.96 10.79 -13.71
N TYR A 272 -7.82 11.08 -13.04
CA TYR A 272 -7.81 11.48 -11.63
C TYR A 272 -8.59 12.78 -11.39
N SER A 273 -8.49 13.76 -12.27
CA SER A 273 -9.27 15.00 -12.12
C SER A 273 -10.78 14.72 -12.08
N LYS A 274 -11.27 13.76 -12.89
CA LYS A 274 -12.67 13.36 -12.87
C LYS A 274 -13.08 12.65 -11.58
N ILE A 275 -12.18 11.89 -10.97
CA ILE A 275 -12.42 11.29 -9.66
C ILE A 275 -12.53 12.38 -8.59
N ILE A 276 -11.59 13.34 -8.57
CA ILE A 276 -11.55 14.45 -7.59
C ILE A 276 -12.75 15.39 -7.77
N ASP A 277 -13.19 15.63 -9.00
CA ASP A 277 -14.38 16.45 -9.31
C ASP A 277 -15.66 15.83 -8.73
N LYS A 278 -15.73 14.49 -8.63
CA LYS A 278 -16.94 13.77 -8.23
C LYS A 278 -16.93 13.31 -6.75
N PHE A 279 -15.78 13.00 -6.21
CA PHE A 279 -15.62 12.41 -4.89
C PHE A 279 -14.66 13.23 -4.01
N PRO A 280 -14.82 13.26 -2.70
CA PRO A 280 -13.97 14.03 -1.79
C PRO A 280 -12.60 13.33 -1.57
N VAL A 281 -11.85 13.11 -2.65
CA VAL A 281 -10.50 12.53 -2.64
C VAL A 281 -9.49 13.63 -2.37
N ILE A 282 -8.67 13.46 -1.32
CA ILE A 282 -7.68 14.45 -0.85
C ILE A 282 -6.23 14.02 -1.05
N SER A 283 -6.00 12.75 -1.39
CA SER A 283 -4.65 12.23 -1.62
C SER A 283 -4.68 11.11 -2.68
N ILE A 284 -3.71 11.16 -3.58
CA ILE A 284 -3.41 10.07 -4.52
C ILE A 284 -1.91 9.82 -4.44
N GLU A 285 -1.53 8.63 -3.98
CA GLU A 285 -0.16 8.16 -3.88
C GLU A 285 0.24 7.45 -5.17
N ASP A 286 1.50 7.57 -5.55
CA ASP A 286 2.11 6.98 -6.74
C ASP A 286 1.23 7.08 -8.00
N PRO A 287 0.81 8.31 -8.39
CA PRO A 287 -0.18 8.50 -9.45
C PRO A 287 0.35 8.28 -10.87
N LEU A 288 1.69 8.29 -11.07
CA LEU A 288 2.35 8.16 -12.39
C LEU A 288 3.61 7.31 -12.34
#